data_e2d6c01020930020a7d93b07c7bf2858
#
_entry.id   e2d6c01020930020a7d93b07c7bf2858
#
_cell.length_a   1.000
_cell.length_b   1.000
_cell.length_c   1.000
_cell.angle_alpha   90.00
_cell.angle_beta   90.00
_cell.angle_gamma   90.00
#
_symmetry.space_group_name_H-M   'P 1'
#
loop_
_entity.id
_entity.type
_entity.pdbx_description
1 polymer ?
#
loop_
_entity_poly.entity_id
_entity_poly.type
_entity_poly.pdbx_seq_one_letter_code
_entity_poly.pdbx_strand_id
1 'polypeptide(L)'
;DLDGRPPLKLAIPLGLQHVLAMFVGNLTPLLIITAACGIEAGGELQVALLQNAMLIAGIVTLVQVFTIGPVGGKLPIVMGTSSGFIGVCQSVAGVMGNGVVAYGAIMAASFIGGLFETVLGSFLKPLRKFFPSVVTGTVVLSIGLSLIAVGISSFGGGSSAKDYGSLENLFVGFVVLVVIVVLKHGTKGFTSFSSILIGIIAGYILVSIMAMILPTTFTYVDETGATVEATKAWVVNWSKVADASWFAVPKIMPVKWVFDAKAIVPICIMFVVTAVETVGDISGITEGGLGREAT
;
A
#
# COMPACT_ATOMS: atom_id res chain seq x y z
N ASP A 1 27.01 9.23 -1.73
CA ASP A 1 27.90 8.17 -1.28
C ASP A 1 27.08 7.15 -0.47
N LEU A 2 26.91 5.92 -0.99
CA LEU A 2 26.09 4.89 -0.33
C LEU A 2 26.68 4.43 1.01
N ASP A 3 27.98 4.57 1.19
CA ASP A 3 28.69 4.21 2.41
C ASP A 3 28.82 5.42 3.39
N GLY A 4 28.24 6.57 3.04
CA GLY A 4 28.25 7.76 3.86
C GLY A 4 27.41 7.59 5.12
N ARG A 5 27.93 8.04 6.26
CA ARG A 5 27.20 8.07 7.53
C ARG A 5 26.75 9.52 7.83
N PRO A 6 25.51 9.89 7.49
CA PRO A 6 25.01 11.21 7.83
C PRO A 6 24.92 11.39 9.34
N PRO A 7 25.08 12.61 9.87
CA PRO A 7 24.92 12.88 11.31
C PRO A 7 23.48 12.51 11.74
N LEU A 8 23.31 12.00 12.95
CA LEU A 8 22.01 11.54 13.48
C LEU A 8 20.92 12.62 13.41
N LYS A 9 21.30 13.90 13.59
CA LYS A 9 20.39 15.05 13.45
C LYS A 9 19.71 15.13 12.06
N LEU A 10 20.36 14.61 11.02
CA LEU A 10 19.83 14.56 9.66
C LEU A 10 19.22 13.19 9.36
N ALA A 11 19.86 12.11 9.82
CA ALA A 11 19.43 10.74 9.56
C ALA A 11 18.07 10.43 10.17
N ILE A 12 17.81 10.86 11.43
CA ILE A 12 16.54 10.57 12.12
C ILE A 12 15.34 11.23 11.43
N PRO A 13 15.33 12.55 11.12
CA PRO A 13 14.20 13.17 10.42
C PRO A 13 13.96 12.57 9.02
N LEU A 14 15.02 12.28 8.26
CA LEU A 14 14.91 11.69 6.94
C LEU A 14 14.41 10.23 7.04
N GLY A 15 14.88 9.46 8.01
CA GLY A 15 14.39 8.09 8.26
C GLY A 15 12.91 8.09 8.65
N LEU A 16 12.51 8.98 9.56
CA LEU A 16 11.10 9.13 9.95
C LEU A 16 10.23 9.52 8.75
N GLN A 17 10.70 10.44 7.92
CA GLN A 17 10.02 10.81 6.68
C GLN A 17 9.81 9.62 5.74
N HIS A 18 10.84 8.77 5.56
CA HIS A 18 10.72 7.56 4.75
C HIS A 18 9.67 6.60 5.31
N VAL A 19 9.67 6.36 6.63
CA VAL A 19 8.68 5.50 7.28
C VAL A 19 7.27 6.04 7.06
N LEU A 20 7.06 7.34 7.23
CA LEU A 20 5.75 7.97 7.08
C LEU A 20 5.28 8.00 5.62
N ALA A 21 6.18 8.19 4.67
CA ALA A 21 5.85 8.15 3.24
C ALA A 21 5.46 6.74 2.79
N MET A 22 6.21 5.70 3.23
CA MET A 22 5.90 4.31 2.89
C MET A 22 4.68 3.76 3.61
N PHE A 23 4.34 4.30 4.79
CA PHE A 23 3.23 3.80 5.62
C PHE A 23 1.94 3.70 4.81
N VAL A 24 1.55 4.78 4.15
CA VAL A 24 0.33 4.82 3.32
C VAL A 24 0.44 3.89 2.13
N GLY A 25 1.57 3.93 1.40
CA GLY A 25 1.81 3.09 0.24
C GLY A 25 1.75 1.59 0.55
N ASN A 26 2.20 1.19 1.73
CA ASN A 26 2.19 -0.21 2.17
C ASN A 26 0.81 -0.66 2.70
N LEU A 27 0.07 0.21 3.38
CA LEU A 27 -1.23 -0.14 3.95
C LEU A 27 -2.37 -0.10 2.92
N THR A 28 -2.34 0.84 1.99
CA THR A 28 -3.43 1.04 1.02
C THR A 28 -3.77 -0.23 0.22
N PRO A 29 -2.80 -0.94 -0.39
CA PRO A 29 -3.12 -2.17 -1.11
C PRO A 29 -3.78 -3.22 -0.22
N LEU A 30 -3.30 -3.38 1.00
CA LEU A 30 -3.81 -4.37 1.94
C LEU A 30 -5.23 -4.01 2.43
N LEU A 31 -5.51 -2.74 2.67
CA LEU A 31 -6.86 -2.27 3.00
C LEU A 31 -7.86 -2.59 1.88
N ILE A 32 -7.46 -2.38 0.63
CA ILE A 32 -8.31 -2.65 -0.54
C ILE A 32 -8.51 -4.16 -0.72
N ILE A 33 -7.46 -4.97 -0.58
CA ILE A 33 -7.54 -6.42 -0.71
C ILE A 33 -8.38 -7.04 0.41
N THR A 34 -8.20 -6.60 1.66
CA THR A 34 -9.01 -7.08 2.79
C THR A 34 -10.47 -6.70 2.65
N ALA A 35 -10.76 -5.48 2.16
CA ALA A 35 -12.12 -5.05 1.85
C ALA A 35 -12.75 -5.89 0.74
N ALA A 36 -12.01 -6.19 -0.34
CA ALA A 36 -12.46 -7.05 -1.43
C ALA A 36 -12.75 -8.49 -0.95
N CYS A 37 -12.00 -8.98 0.05
CA CYS A 37 -12.28 -10.24 0.72
C CYS A 37 -13.44 -10.17 1.72
N GLY A 38 -14.07 -9.01 1.92
CA GLY A 38 -15.17 -8.86 2.90
C GLY A 38 -14.71 -8.96 4.34
N ILE A 39 -13.44 -8.71 4.64
CA ILE A 39 -12.92 -8.62 6.00
C ILE A 39 -13.37 -7.30 6.60
N GLU A 40 -13.93 -7.36 7.81
CA GLU A 40 -14.48 -6.19 8.50
C GLU A 40 -13.45 -5.07 8.65
N ALA A 41 -13.83 -3.87 8.20
CA ALA A 41 -12.98 -2.69 8.26
C ALA A 41 -12.74 -2.25 9.71
N GLY A 42 -11.47 -2.15 10.11
CA GLY A 42 -11.08 -1.84 11.49
C GLY A 42 -11.36 -2.95 12.50
N GLY A 43 -11.72 -4.15 12.02
CA GLY A 43 -11.86 -5.34 12.84
C GLY A 43 -10.51 -5.91 13.29
N GLU A 44 -10.52 -6.74 14.31
CA GLU A 44 -9.31 -7.31 14.92
C GLU A 44 -8.41 -8.04 13.89
N LEU A 45 -9.03 -8.78 12.96
CA LEU A 45 -8.30 -9.49 11.93
C LEU A 45 -7.60 -8.53 10.96
N GLN A 46 -8.31 -7.51 10.46
CA GLN A 46 -7.71 -6.54 9.54
C GLN A 46 -6.54 -5.81 10.19
N VAL A 47 -6.71 -5.37 11.45
CA VAL A 47 -5.65 -4.70 12.22
C VAL A 47 -4.42 -5.61 12.37
N ALA A 48 -4.62 -6.89 12.71
CA ALA A 48 -3.52 -7.85 12.81
C ALA A 48 -2.77 -8.05 11.47
N LEU A 49 -3.51 -8.10 10.36
CA LEU A 49 -2.90 -8.21 9.02
C LEU A 49 -2.08 -6.98 8.65
N LEU A 50 -2.60 -5.78 8.96
CA LEU A 50 -1.89 -4.51 8.73
C LEU A 50 -0.61 -4.41 9.57
N GLN A 51 -0.67 -4.79 10.84
CA GLN A 51 0.49 -4.83 11.73
C GLN A 51 1.57 -5.80 11.21
N ASN A 52 1.17 -7.00 10.79
CA ASN A 52 2.08 -7.98 10.21
C ASN A 52 2.74 -7.45 8.93
N ALA A 53 1.99 -6.80 8.04
CA ALA A 53 2.53 -6.24 6.81
C ALA A 53 3.59 -5.16 7.10
N MET A 54 3.34 -4.29 8.08
CA MET A 54 4.31 -3.26 8.48
C MET A 54 5.57 -3.86 9.08
N LEU A 55 5.43 -4.86 9.95
CA LEU A 55 6.57 -5.55 10.55
C LEU A 55 7.43 -6.23 9.48
N ILE A 56 6.80 -7.00 8.59
CA ILE A 56 7.50 -7.72 7.52
C ILE A 56 8.16 -6.73 6.55
N ALA A 57 7.48 -5.64 6.18
CA ALA A 57 8.06 -4.59 5.35
C ALA A 57 9.33 -4.01 5.98
N GLY A 58 9.32 -3.76 7.29
CA GLY A 58 10.51 -3.32 8.02
C GLY A 58 11.65 -4.34 7.99
N ILE A 59 11.36 -5.60 8.28
CA ILE A 59 12.37 -6.69 8.26
C ILE A 59 12.97 -6.85 6.86
N VAL A 60 12.13 -6.92 5.82
CA VAL A 60 12.59 -7.11 4.44
C VAL A 60 13.38 -5.90 3.95
N THR A 61 12.99 -4.68 4.35
CA THR A 61 13.76 -3.46 4.07
C THR A 61 15.14 -3.51 4.72
N LEU A 62 15.26 -3.99 5.95
CA LEU A 62 16.56 -4.19 6.59
C LEU A 62 17.43 -5.20 5.82
N VAL A 63 16.83 -6.32 5.37
CA VAL A 63 17.54 -7.30 4.52
C VAL A 63 17.98 -6.67 3.21
N GLN A 64 17.15 -5.83 2.58
CA GLN A 64 17.48 -5.12 1.34
C GLN A 64 18.68 -4.17 1.51
N VAL A 65 18.73 -3.44 2.63
CA VAL A 65 19.79 -2.46 2.90
C VAL A 65 21.09 -3.12 3.38
N PHE A 66 21.00 -4.08 4.31
CA PHE A 66 22.18 -4.69 4.93
C PHE A 66 22.67 -5.97 4.23
N THR A 67 21.90 -6.53 3.35
CA THR A 67 22.12 -7.81 2.65
C THR A 67 22.39 -9.00 3.59
N ILE A 68 21.73 -10.11 3.35
CA ILE A 68 21.99 -11.38 4.07
C ILE A 68 22.37 -12.43 3.00
N GLY A 69 23.65 -12.77 2.93
CA GLY A 69 24.17 -13.66 1.90
C GLY A 69 23.91 -13.11 0.48
N PRO A 70 23.22 -13.86 -0.40
CA PRO A 70 22.91 -13.42 -1.76
C PRO A 70 21.67 -12.54 -1.86
N VAL A 71 20.96 -12.26 -0.75
CA VAL A 71 19.70 -11.54 -0.72
C VAL A 71 19.91 -10.09 -0.28
N GLY A 72 19.35 -9.15 -1.04
CA GLY A 72 19.46 -7.71 -0.81
C GLY A 72 20.42 -7.02 -1.79
N GLY A 73 20.09 -5.79 -2.17
CA GLY A 73 20.81 -5.02 -3.19
C GLY A 73 21.73 -3.93 -2.66
N LYS A 74 21.86 -3.73 -1.34
CA LYS A 74 22.56 -2.59 -0.70
C LYS A 74 22.07 -1.23 -1.21
N LEU A 75 20.83 -1.16 -1.66
CA LEU A 75 20.21 0.06 -2.15
C LEU A 75 19.18 0.56 -1.12
N PRO A 76 19.02 1.87 -0.97
CA PRO A 76 18.06 2.46 -0.04
C PRO A 76 16.62 2.37 -0.60
N ILE A 77 16.18 1.14 -0.86
CA ILE A 77 14.84 0.83 -1.37
C ILE A 77 14.01 0.30 -0.20
N VAL A 78 12.86 0.92 0.02
CA VAL A 78 11.89 0.44 1.00
C VAL A 78 11.08 -0.69 0.37
N MET A 79 11.06 -1.84 1.02
CA MET A 79 10.29 -3.01 0.58
C MET A 79 8.93 -3.01 1.27
N GLY A 80 7.89 -3.35 0.53
CA GLY A 80 6.53 -3.36 1.08
C GLY A 80 5.53 -4.06 0.16
N THR A 81 4.25 -3.86 0.42
CA THR A 81 3.18 -4.44 -0.39
C THR A 81 3.10 -3.75 -1.76
N SER A 82 3.22 -4.51 -2.85
CA SER A 82 3.09 -3.95 -4.19
C SER A 82 1.62 -3.68 -4.53
N SER A 83 1.35 -2.47 -5.01
CA SER A 83 0.03 -2.06 -5.51
C SER A 83 -0.39 -2.82 -6.77
N GLY A 84 0.55 -3.39 -7.50
CA GLY A 84 0.29 -4.20 -8.69
C GLY A 84 -0.58 -5.44 -8.39
N PHE A 85 -0.52 -5.96 -7.16
CA PHE A 85 -1.34 -7.11 -6.76
C PHE A 85 -2.82 -6.78 -6.49
N ILE A 86 -3.22 -5.51 -6.37
CA ILE A 86 -4.59 -5.12 -6.02
C ILE A 86 -5.60 -5.78 -6.97
N GLY A 87 -5.45 -5.58 -8.27
CA GLY A 87 -6.41 -6.06 -9.26
C GLY A 87 -6.53 -7.58 -9.29
N VAL A 88 -5.39 -8.29 -9.25
CA VAL A 88 -5.40 -9.76 -9.26
C VAL A 88 -5.98 -10.33 -7.96
N CYS A 89 -5.67 -9.74 -6.81
CA CYS A 89 -6.23 -10.18 -5.53
C CYS A 89 -7.73 -9.91 -5.44
N GLN A 90 -8.24 -8.78 -5.97
CA GLN A 90 -9.67 -8.51 -6.08
C GLN A 90 -10.38 -9.53 -6.95
N SER A 91 -9.78 -9.90 -8.10
CA SER A 91 -10.31 -10.94 -8.98
C SER A 91 -10.35 -12.30 -8.29
N VAL A 92 -9.27 -12.69 -7.59
CA VAL A 92 -9.22 -13.94 -6.81
C VAL A 92 -10.27 -13.93 -5.71
N ALA A 93 -10.44 -12.82 -4.98
CA ALA A 93 -11.46 -12.69 -3.94
C ALA A 93 -12.87 -12.96 -4.52
N GLY A 94 -13.20 -12.36 -5.67
CA GLY A 94 -14.48 -12.61 -6.35
C GLY A 94 -14.68 -14.05 -6.78
N VAL A 95 -13.66 -14.70 -7.36
CA VAL A 95 -13.72 -16.10 -7.81
C VAL A 95 -13.81 -17.09 -6.64
N MET A 96 -13.16 -16.80 -5.52
CA MET A 96 -13.14 -17.66 -4.32
C MET A 96 -14.36 -17.49 -3.42
N GLY A 97 -15.30 -16.59 -3.77
CA GLY A 97 -16.53 -16.36 -3.00
C GLY A 97 -16.34 -15.44 -1.78
N ASN A 98 -15.34 -14.61 -1.78
CA ASN A 98 -15.00 -13.67 -0.71
C ASN A 98 -14.68 -14.35 0.65
N GLY A 99 -14.62 -13.54 1.71
CA GLY A 99 -14.36 -14.02 3.06
C GLY A 99 -12.91 -14.34 3.38
N VAL A 100 -12.69 -14.80 4.59
CA VAL A 100 -11.38 -15.17 5.14
C VAL A 100 -10.74 -16.30 4.31
N VAL A 101 -11.54 -17.17 3.69
CA VAL A 101 -11.07 -18.26 2.82
C VAL A 101 -10.39 -17.71 1.57
N ALA A 102 -10.98 -16.70 0.94
CA ALA A 102 -10.39 -16.03 -0.23
C ALA A 102 -9.05 -15.36 0.13
N TYR A 103 -9.00 -14.68 1.28
CA TYR A 103 -7.74 -14.11 1.77
C TYR A 103 -6.69 -15.19 2.06
N GLY A 104 -7.10 -16.33 2.64
CA GLY A 104 -6.23 -17.50 2.86
C GLY A 104 -5.68 -18.09 1.55
N ALA A 105 -6.48 -18.08 0.48
CA ALA A 105 -6.02 -18.50 -0.84
C ALA A 105 -5.02 -17.51 -1.46
N ILE A 106 -5.24 -16.20 -1.29
CA ILE A 106 -4.28 -15.16 -1.70
C ILE A 106 -2.95 -15.33 -0.96
N MET A 107 -2.97 -15.59 0.34
CA MET A 107 -1.76 -15.78 1.14
C MET A 107 -0.97 -17.03 0.70
N ALA A 108 -1.65 -18.16 0.50
CA ALA A 108 -1.01 -19.40 0.01
C ALA A 108 -0.44 -19.21 -1.40
N ALA A 109 -1.18 -18.56 -2.28
CA ALA A 109 -0.75 -18.25 -3.65
C ALA A 109 0.44 -17.27 -3.65
N SER A 110 0.45 -16.27 -2.77
CA SER A 110 1.56 -15.33 -2.62
C SER A 110 2.82 -16.02 -2.11
N PHE A 111 2.72 -17.00 -1.22
CA PHE A 111 3.86 -17.79 -0.79
C PHE A 111 4.48 -18.60 -1.94
N ILE A 112 3.64 -19.30 -2.72
CA ILE A 112 4.11 -20.06 -3.90
C ILE A 112 4.69 -19.10 -4.95
N GLY A 113 4.02 -17.98 -5.21
CA GLY A 113 4.47 -16.96 -6.16
C GLY A 113 5.82 -16.34 -5.75
N GLY A 114 6.03 -16.07 -4.46
CA GLY A 114 7.31 -15.58 -3.95
C GLY A 114 8.45 -16.58 -4.11
N LEU A 115 8.19 -17.88 -3.90
CA LEU A 115 9.17 -18.93 -4.21
C LEU A 115 9.48 -18.97 -5.71
N PHE A 116 8.45 -18.87 -6.54
CA PHE A 116 8.60 -18.81 -7.99
C PHE A 116 9.41 -17.58 -8.43
N GLU A 117 9.13 -16.39 -7.88
CA GLU A 117 9.88 -15.17 -8.16
C GLU A 117 11.34 -15.28 -7.70
N THR A 118 11.61 -15.94 -6.57
CA THR A 118 12.97 -16.21 -6.09
C THR A 118 13.77 -17.04 -7.11
N VAL A 119 13.14 -18.07 -7.67
CA VAL A 119 13.75 -18.87 -8.75
C VAL A 119 13.96 -18.01 -10.00
N LEU A 120 12.92 -17.26 -10.40
CA LEU A 120 12.99 -16.36 -11.55
C LEU A 120 14.11 -15.31 -11.39
N GLY A 121 14.23 -14.72 -10.20
CA GLY A 121 15.29 -13.76 -9.86
C GLY A 121 16.70 -14.32 -10.01
N SER A 122 16.89 -15.60 -9.70
CA SER A 122 18.19 -16.28 -9.91
C SER A 122 18.59 -16.38 -11.39
N PHE A 123 17.60 -16.37 -12.28
CA PHE A 123 17.78 -16.39 -13.74
C PHE A 123 17.56 -15.01 -14.39
N LEU A 124 17.42 -13.96 -13.62
CA LEU A 124 17.10 -12.63 -14.14
C LEU A 124 18.19 -12.07 -15.05
N LYS A 125 19.48 -12.33 -14.73
CA LYS A 125 20.62 -11.85 -15.51
C LYS A 125 20.56 -12.27 -16.99
N PRO A 126 20.34 -13.54 -17.36
CA PRO A 126 20.15 -13.93 -18.76
C PRO A 126 18.81 -13.46 -19.34
N LEU A 127 17.78 -13.27 -18.51
CA LEU A 127 16.45 -12.83 -18.94
C LEU A 127 16.38 -11.32 -19.18
N ARG A 128 17.29 -10.52 -18.63
CA ARG A 128 17.31 -9.05 -18.75
C ARG A 128 17.25 -8.58 -20.22
N LYS A 129 17.84 -9.33 -21.15
CA LYS A 129 17.79 -9.02 -22.59
C LYS A 129 16.37 -9.00 -23.18
N PHE A 130 15.40 -9.68 -22.53
CA PHE A 130 14.00 -9.70 -22.93
C PHE A 130 13.18 -8.57 -22.29
N PHE A 131 13.76 -7.82 -21.35
CA PHE A 131 13.13 -6.71 -20.66
C PHE A 131 13.84 -5.37 -20.95
N PRO A 132 13.81 -4.90 -22.23
CA PRO A 132 14.32 -3.57 -22.53
C PRO A 132 13.51 -2.49 -21.82
N SER A 133 14.09 -1.30 -21.66
CA SER A 133 13.49 -0.16 -20.92
C SER A 133 12.06 0.19 -21.37
N VAL A 134 11.73 -0.08 -22.64
CA VAL A 134 10.36 0.12 -23.15
C VAL A 134 9.38 -0.85 -22.48
N VAL A 135 9.75 -2.10 -22.27
CA VAL A 135 8.89 -3.11 -21.62
C VAL A 135 8.69 -2.76 -20.16
N THR A 136 9.77 -2.46 -19.42
CA THR A 136 9.68 -2.06 -18.01
C THR A 136 8.87 -0.78 -17.85
N GLY A 137 9.10 0.23 -18.68
CA GLY A 137 8.33 1.48 -18.67
C GLY A 137 6.84 1.26 -18.98
N THR A 138 6.51 0.38 -19.93
CA THR A 138 5.11 0.05 -20.26
C THR A 138 4.41 -0.66 -19.09
N VAL A 139 5.11 -1.58 -18.40
CA VAL A 139 4.57 -2.28 -17.21
C VAL A 139 4.28 -1.27 -16.11
N VAL A 140 5.23 -0.42 -15.75
CA VAL A 140 5.06 0.62 -14.71
C VAL A 140 3.92 1.58 -15.08
N LEU A 141 3.84 2.02 -16.35
CA LEU A 141 2.75 2.86 -16.82
C LEU A 141 1.38 2.15 -16.70
N SER A 142 1.31 0.88 -17.07
CA SER A 142 0.07 0.09 -16.99
C SER A 142 -0.40 -0.08 -15.55
N ILE A 143 0.52 -0.33 -14.61
CA ILE A 143 0.22 -0.38 -13.18
C ILE A 143 -0.30 0.99 -12.71
N GLY A 144 0.38 2.08 -13.05
CA GLY A 144 -0.06 3.43 -12.72
C GLY A 144 -1.46 3.75 -13.23
N LEU A 145 -1.77 3.40 -14.47
CA LEU A 145 -3.10 3.59 -15.05
C LEU A 145 -4.17 2.75 -14.33
N SER A 146 -3.89 1.51 -13.97
CA SER A 146 -4.82 0.66 -13.23
C SER A 146 -5.14 1.21 -11.83
N LEU A 147 -4.17 1.89 -11.20
CA LEU A 147 -4.34 2.51 -9.89
C LEU A 147 -5.19 3.79 -9.91
N ILE A 148 -5.44 4.40 -11.07
CA ILE A 148 -6.32 5.58 -11.18
C ILE A 148 -7.73 5.25 -10.66
N ALA A 149 -8.29 4.11 -11.06
CA ALA A 149 -9.60 3.69 -10.59
C ALA A 149 -9.65 3.52 -9.06
N VAL A 150 -8.59 2.95 -8.48
CA VAL A 150 -8.43 2.81 -7.03
C VAL A 150 -8.33 4.18 -6.35
N GLY A 151 -7.55 5.09 -6.94
CA GLY A 151 -7.41 6.47 -6.46
C GLY A 151 -8.74 7.21 -6.45
N ILE A 152 -9.51 7.14 -7.54
CA ILE A 152 -10.84 7.77 -7.65
C ILE A 152 -11.80 7.18 -6.61
N SER A 153 -11.79 5.86 -6.43
CA SER A 153 -12.60 5.19 -5.41
C SER A 153 -12.24 5.66 -4.00
N SER A 154 -10.95 5.76 -3.68
CA SER A 154 -10.48 6.26 -2.38
C SER A 154 -10.84 7.73 -2.17
N PHE A 155 -10.78 8.54 -3.22
CA PHE A 155 -11.16 9.95 -3.22
C PHE A 155 -12.64 10.16 -2.88
N GLY A 156 -13.50 9.22 -3.31
CA GLY A 156 -14.93 9.21 -3.00
C GLY A 156 -15.28 8.70 -1.58
N GLY A 157 -14.29 8.36 -0.76
CA GLY A 157 -14.51 7.81 0.59
C GLY A 157 -14.26 6.30 0.70
N GLY A 158 -13.86 5.65 -0.40
CA GLY A 158 -13.66 4.21 -0.50
C GLY A 158 -14.88 3.45 -1.03
N SER A 159 -14.65 2.41 -1.82
CA SER A 159 -15.72 1.64 -2.49
C SER A 159 -16.72 0.98 -1.54
N SER A 160 -16.34 0.76 -0.27
CA SER A 160 -17.21 0.17 0.76
C SER A 160 -18.00 1.21 1.55
N ALA A 161 -17.74 2.49 1.35
CA ALA A 161 -18.45 3.56 2.08
C ALA A 161 -19.89 3.67 1.61
N LYS A 162 -20.83 3.74 2.56
CA LYS A 162 -22.25 3.89 2.25
C LYS A 162 -22.60 5.30 1.73
N ASP A 163 -21.76 6.29 2.06
CA ASP A 163 -21.81 7.67 1.56
C ASP A 163 -20.78 7.93 0.43
N TYR A 164 -20.40 6.86 -0.30
CA TYR A 164 -19.46 6.95 -1.41
C TYR A 164 -19.83 8.07 -2.40
N GLY A 165 -18.85 8.90 -2.74
CA GLY A 165 -19.04 10.01 -3.68
C GLY A 165 -19.76 11.24 -3.07
N SER A 166 -19.97 11.28 -1.75
CA SER A 166 -20.54 12.46 -1.10
C SER A 166 -19.64 13.69 -1.30
N LEU A 167 -20.26 14.86 -1.32
CA LEU A 167 -19.53 16.13 -1.52
C LEU A 167 -18.48 16.35 -0.42
N GLU A 168 -18.77 15.90 0.80
CA GLU A 168 -17.85 16.00 1.93
C GLU A 168 -16.60 15.14 1.70
N ASN A 169 -16.77 13.89 1.25
CA ASN A 169 -15.64 13.00 0.92
C ASN A 169 -14.76 13.60 -0.19
N LEU A 170 -15.40 14.07 -1.28
CA LEU A 170 -14.73 14.71 -2.39
C LEU A 170 -14.01 16.00 -1.96
N PHE A 171 -14.61 16.79 -1.09
CA PHE A 171 -14.01 18.03 -0.58
C PHE A 171 -12.76 17.73 0.26
N VAL A 172 -12.82 16.77 1.19
CA VAL A 172 -11.66 16.34 1.98
C VAL A 172 -10.54 15.85 1.07
N GLY A 173 -10.86 14.96 0.13
CA GLY A 173 -9.88 14.45 -0.84
C GLY A 173 -9.24 15.57 -1.66
N PHE A 174 -10.04 16.51 -2.15
CA PHE A 174 -9.56 17.65 -2.94
C PHE A 174 -8.62 18.57 -2.13
N VAL A 175 -9.00 18.92 -0.91
CA VAL A 175 -8.16 19.78 -0.04
C VAL A 175 -6.82 19.10 0.26
N VAL A 176 -6.84 17.81 0.63
CA VAL A 176 -5.61 17.05 0.90
C VAL A 176 -4.73 16.98 -0.35
N LEU A 177 -5.31 16.72 -1.52
CA LEU A 177 -4.58 16.69 -2.79
C LEU A 177 -3.93 18.05 -3.09
N VAL A 178 -4.68 19.14 -2.96
CA VAL A 178 -4.17 20.50 -3.18
C VAL A 178 -3.01 20.80 -2.22
N VAL A 179 -3.15 20.48 -0.93
CA VAL A 179 -2.07 20.67 0.06
C VAL A 179 -0.82 19.92 -0.37
N ILE A 180 -0.95 18.64 -0.76
CA ILE A 180 0.20 17.82 -1.18
C ILE A 180 0.86 18.42 -2.43
N VAL A 181 0.09 18.77 -3.46
CA VAL A 181 0.61 19.32 -4.72
C VAL A 181 1.29 20.67 -4.50
N VAL A 182 0.67 21.56 -3.73
CA VAL A 182 1.23 22.88 -3.43
C VAL A 182 2.55 22.75 -2.64
N LEU A 183 2.60 21.89 -1.63
CA LEU A 183 3.82 21.66 -0.86
C LEU A 183 4.91 20.99 -1.68
N LYS A 184 4.55 20.01 -2.51
CA LYS A 184 5.51 19.27 -3.34
C LYS A 184 6.19 20.15 -4.38
N HIS A 185 5.45 21.05 -5.01
CA HIS A 185 5.96 21.89 -6.12
C HIS A 185 6.27 23.33 -5.69
N GLY A 186 5.59 23.85 -4.69
CA GLY A 186 5.76 25.24 -4.22
C GLY A 186 6.82 25.44 -3.17
N THR A 187 7.28 24.36 -2.51
CA THR A 187 8.30 24.45 -1.47
C THR A 187 9.57 23.65 -1.82
N LYS A 188 10.63 23.84 -1.05
CA LYS A 188 11.91 23.13 -1.23
C LYS A 188 12.34 22.47 0.08
N GLY A 189 13.23 21.48 -0.04
CA GLY A 189 13.81 20.78 1.11
C GLY A 189 12.81 19.90 1.85
N PHE A 190 12.89 19.88 3.17
CA PHE A 190 12.11 18.99 4.04
C PHE A 190 10.60 19.04 3.79
N THR A 191 10.03 20.23 3.62
CA THR A 191 8.59 20.44 3.41
C THR A 191 8.09 19.80 2.10
N SER A 192 8.86 19.95 1.03
CA SER A 192 8.53 19.32 -0.26
C SER A 192 8.60 17.78 -0.16
N PHE A 193 9.60 17.26 0.53
CA PHE A 193 9.74 15.81 0.72
C PHE A 193 8.66 15.24 1.66
N SER A 194 8.26 15.98 2.68
CA SER A 194 7.24 15.57 3.66
C SER A 194 5.81 15.95 3.25
N SER A 195 5.58 16.38 2.02
CA SER A 195 4.29 16.89 1.54
C SER A 195 3.12 15.92 1.77
N ILE A 196 3.34 14.61 1.58
CA ILE A 196 2.31 13.57 1.81
C ILE A 196 1.94 13.51 3.30
N LEU A 197 2.94 13.49 4.20
CA LEU A 197 2.69 13.48 5.63
C LEU A 197 1.94 14.73 6.10
N ILE A 198 2.36 15.90 5.64
CA ILE A 198 1.71 17.17 5.96
C ILE A 198 0.27 17.16 5.42
N GLY A 199 0.05 16.63 4.22
CA GLY A 199 -1.28 16.45 3.65
C GLY A 199 -2.17 15.56 4.50
N ILE A 200 -1.66 14.44 5.01
CA ILE A 200 -2.41 13.54 5.91
C ILE A 200 -2.78 14.28 7.20
N ILE A 201 -1.83 14.98 7.84
CA ILE A 201 -2.09 15.74 9.06
C ILE A 201 -3.12 16.83 8.79
N ALA A 202 -3.00 17.57 7.69
CA ALA A 202 -3.97 18.58 7.29
C ALA A 202 -5.37 17.99 7.08
N GLY A 203 -5.44 16.79 6.47
CA GLY A 203 -6.69 16.03 6.32
C GLY A 203 -7.31 15.69 7.67
N TYR A 204 -6.55 15.16 8.62
CA TYR A 204 -7.05 14.86 9.96
C TYR A 204 -7.54 16.11 10.71
N ILE A 205 -6.84 17.23 10.59
CA ILE A 205 -7.27 18.51 11.17
C ILE A 205 -8.59 18.97 10.51
N LEU A 206 -8.65 18.91 9.17
CA LEU A 206 -9.84 19.31 8.42
C LEU A 206 -11.06 18.50 8.83
N VAL A 207 -10.98 17.17 8.85
CA VAL A 207 -12.12 16.31 9.21
C VAL A 207 -12.52 16.48 10.67
N SER A 208 -11.58 16.77 11.56
CA SER A 208 -11.89 17.07 12.98
C SER A 208 -12.66 18.38 13.10
N ILE A 209 -12.31 19.41 12.33
CA ILE A 209 -13.06 20.67 12.27
C ILE A 209 -14.44 20.45 11.65
N MET A 210 -14.51 19.70 10.55
CA MET A 210 -15.79 19.36 9.91
C MET A 210 -16.73 18.61 10.84
N ALA A 211 -16.23 17.68 11.65
CA ALA A 211 -17.02 16.93 12.62
C ALA A 211 -17.61 17.80 13.75
N MET A 212 -17.08 19.00 13.98
CA MET A 212 -17.65 19.97 14.93
C MET A 212 -18.78 20.81 14.32
N ILE A 213 -18.86 20.89 12.99
CA ILE A 213 -19.78 21.81 12.28
C ILE A 213 -20.84 21.03 11.50
N LEU A 214 -20.49 19.89 10.92
CA LEU A 214 -21.34 19.09 10.04
C LEU A 214 -21.87 17.84 10.75
N PRO A 215 -23.04 17.33 10.31
CA PRO A 215 -23.55 16.07 10.84
C PRO A 215 -22.59 14.90 10.47
N THR A 216 -22.24 14.12 11.47
CA THR A 216 -21.31 12.99 11.35
C THR A 216 -21.99 11.70 10.92
N THR A 217 -23.31 11.65 10.97
CA THR A 217 -24.13 10.51 10.55
C THR A 217 -25.06 10.89 9.42
N PHE A 218 -25.55 9.88 8.72
CA PHE A 218 -26.59 10.00 7.70
C PHE A 218 -27.43 8.72 7.66
N THR A 219 -28.62 8.82 7.11
CA THR A 219 -29.52 7.67 6.94
C THR A 219 -29.49 7.18 5.51
N TYR A 220 -29.49 5.88 5.31
CA TYR A 220 -29.64 5.24 4.01
C TYR A 220 -30.63 4.05 4.12
N VAL A 221 -31.17 3.63 2.98
CA VAL A 221 -32.03 2.44 2.91
C VAL A 221 -31.13 1.24 2.59
N ASP A 222 -31.15 0.22 3.42
CA ASP A 222 -30.41 -0.99 3.20
C ASP A 222 -31.09 -1.93 2.19
N GLU A 223 -30.47 -3.07 1.88
CA GLU A 223 -30.99 -4.06 0.94
C GLU A 223 -32.33 -4.69 1.39
N THR A 224 -32.67 -4.58 2.66
CA THR A 224 -33.93 -5.07 3.24
C THR A 224 -35.05 -4.04 3.18
N GLY A 225 -34.76 -2.82 2.73
CA GLY A 225 -35.70 -1.71 2.69
C GLY A 225 -35.82 -0.95 4.04
N ALA A 226 -34.99 -1.28 5.03
CA ALA A 226 -34.98 -0.60 6.33
C ALA A 226 -34.13 0.68 6.25
N THR A 227 -34.58 1.75 6.90
CA THR A 227 -33.78 2.96 7.07
C THR A 227 -32.76 2.74 8.20
N VAL A 228 -31.49 2.77 7.86
CA VAL A 228 -30.37 2.54 8.79
C VAL A 228 -29.53 3.81 8.87
N GLU A 229 -29.09 4.14 10.09
CA GLU A 229 -28.16 5.23 10.34
C GLU A 229 -26.71 4.72 10.25
N ALA A 230 -25.85 5.45 9.54
CA ALA A 230 -24.44 5.14 9.43
C ALA A 230 -23.57 6.38 9.65
N THR A 231 -22.35 6.16 10.11
CA THR A 231 -21.33 7.20 10.22
C THR A 231 -20.74 7.47 8.84
N LYS A 232 -20.56 8.74 8.48
CA LYS A 232 -19.94 9.16 7.23
C LYS A 232 -18.48 8.70 7.15
N ALA A 233 -18.01 8.37 5.96
CA ALA A 233 -16.68 7.78 5.74
C ALA A 233 -15.52 8.69 6.16
N TRP A 234 -15.69 10.00 6.07
CA TRP A 234 -14.66 10.98 6.46
C TRP A 234 -14.52 11.17 7.99
N VAL A 235 -15.45 10.64 8.79
CA VAL A 235 -15.44 10.83 10.24
C VAL A 235 -14.41 9.92 10.91
N VAL A 236 -13.51 10.52 11.69
CA VAL A 236 -12.51 9.79 12.46
C VAL A 236 -13.08 9.36 13.82
N ASN A 237 -12.97 8.08 14.12
CA ASN A 237 -13.34 7.53 15.40
C ASN A 237 -12.18 7.63 16.41
N TRP A 238 -12.13 8.75 17.14
CA TRP A 238 -11.07 9.02 18.11
C TRP A 238 -11.11 8.07 19.33
N SER A 239 -12.26 7.48 19.69
CA SER A 239 -12.31 6.50 20.77
C SER A 239 -11.54 5.24 20.43
N LYS A 240 -11.67 4.73 19.18
CA LYS A 240 -10.85 3.59 18.72
C LYS A 240 -9.35 3.89 18.77
N VAL A 241 -8.96 5.14 18.52
CA VAL A 241 -7.55 5.56 18.61
C VAL A 241 -7.08 5.58 20.06
N ALA A 242 -7.91 6.08 20.98
CA ALA A 242 -7.60 6.14 22.42
C ALA A 242 -7.52 4.74 23.06
N ASP A 243 -8.36 3.81 22.61
CA ASP A 243 -8.40 2.44 23.11
C ASP A 243 -7.33 1.52 22.49
N ALA A 244 -6.62 2.01 21.47
CA ALA A 244 -5.60 1.23 20.78
C ALA A 244 -4.39 0.96 21.68
N SER A 245 -3.94 -0.29 21.69
CA SER A 245 -2.73 -0.69 22.42
C SER A 245 -1.47 -0.07 21.81
N TRP A 246 -0.61 0.50 22.65
CA TRP A 246 0.70 1.02 22.22
C TRP A 246 1.64 -0.07 21.72
N PHE A 247 1.48 -1.29 22.21
CA PHE A 247 2.24 -2.47 21.80
C PHE A 247 1.30 -3.61 21.48
N ALA A 248 1.49 -4.22 20.32
CA ALA A 248 0.81 -5.43 19.92
C ALA A 248 1.84 -6.47 19.45
N VAL A 249 1.67 -7.71 19.90
CA VAL A 249 2.48 -8.82 19.41
C VAL A 249 1.88 -9.28 18.09
N PRO A 250 2.69 -9.38 17.01
CA PRO A 250 2.19 -9.84 15.72
C PRO A 250 1.59 -11.25 15.82
N LYS A 251 0.40 -11.44 15.28
CA LYS A 251 -0.25 -12.76 15.21
C LYS A 251 0.31 -13.50 13.99
N ILE A 252 1.20 -14.46 14.22
CA ILE A 252 1.77 -15.29 13.15
C ILE A 252 0.65 -16.09 12.51
N MET A 253 0.50 -15.97 11.18
CA MET A 253 -0.49 -16.68 10.36
C MET A 253 -1.94 -16.57 10.91
N PRO A 254 -2.50 -15.34 11.00
CA PRO A 254 -3.84 -15.14 11.56
C PRO A 254 -4.96 -15.76 10.71
N VAL A 255 -4.64 -16.21 9.48
CA VAL A 255 -5.56 -16.83 8.52
C VAL A 255 -5.02 -18.19 8.09
N LYS A 256 -5.90 -19.19 7.97
CA LYS A 256 -5.55 -20.51 7.43
C LYS A 256 -5.27 -20.41 5.93
N TRP A 257 -4.19 -20.98 5.47
CA TRP A 257 -3.84 -21.04 4.05
C TRP A 257 -4.73 -22.03 3.31
N VAL A 258 -5.16 -21.63 2.11
CA VAL A 258 -5.98 -22.43 1.21
C VAL A 258 -5.26 -22.53 -0.12
N PHE A 259 -4.85 -23.73 -0.51
CA PHE A 259 -4.16 -23.95 -1.77
C PHE A 259 -5.19 -24.26 -2.87
N ASP A 260 -5.40 -23.27 -3.76
CA ASP A 260 -6.30 -23.40 -4.91
C ASP A 260 -5.63 -22.87 -6.18
N ALA A 261 -5.69 -23.63 -7.26
CA ALA A 261 -5.10 -23.27 -8.54
C ALA A 261 -5.69 -21.96 -9.11
N LYS A 262 -6.96 -21.67 -8.81
CA LYS A 262 -7.64 -20.44 -9.25
C LYS A 262 -7.03 -19.19 -8.65
N ALA A 263 -6.39 -19.29 -7.47
CA ALA A 263 -5.65 -18.21 -6.84
C ALA A 263 -4.18 -18.26 -7.25
N ILE A 264 -3.55 -19.44 -7.26
CA ILE A 264 -2.12 -19.62 -7.49
C ILE A 264 -1.71 -19.13 -8.88
N VAL A 265 -2.42 -19.55 -9.92
CA VAL A 265 -2.03 -19.24 -11.31
C VAL A 265 -2.01 -17.73 -11.58
N PRO A 266 -3.09 -16.95 -11.35
CA PRO A 266 -3.06 -15.52 -11.63
C PRO A 266 -2.08 -14.76 -10.75
N ILE A 267 -1.89 -15.16 -9.49
CA ILE A 267 -0.91 -14.53 -8.60
C ILE A 267 0.52 -14.83 -9.04
N CYS A 268 0.85 -16.06 -9.47
CA CYS A 268 2.17 -16.38 -10.03
C CYS A 268 2.47 -15.57 -11.31
N ILE A 269 1.46 -15.35 -12.17
CA ILE A 269 1.62 -14.48 -13.35
C ILE A 269 1.96 -13.04 -12.90
N MET A 270 1.29 -12.55 -11.86
CA MET A 270 1.59 -11.21 -11.33
C MET A 270 3.00 -11.11 -10.76
N PHE A 271 3.55 -12.17 -10.14
CA PHE A 271 4.94 -12.19 -9.70
C PHE A 271 5.96 -12.07 -10.85
N VAL A 272 5.63 -12.51 -12.07
CA VAL A 272 6.47 -12.23 -13.25
C VAL A 272 6.44 -10.74 -13.57
N VAL A 273 5.27 -10.09 -13.47
CA VAL A 273 5.12 -8.66 -13.72
C VAL A 273 5.89 -7.83 -12.69
N THR A 274 5.81 -8.19 -11.41
CA THR A 274 6.53 -7.49 -10.34
C THR A 274 8.05 -7.72 -10.41
N ALA A 275 8.52 -8.85 -10.89
CA ALA A 275 9.93 -9.04 -11.16
C ALA A 275 10.45 -8.05 -12.22
N VAL A 276 9.65 -7.77 -13.28
CA VAL A 276 9.96 -6.74 -14.28
C VAL A 276 9.90 -5.33 -13.69
N GLU A 277 8.90 -5.04 -12.87
CA GLU A 277 8.75 -3.78 -12.11
C GLU A 277 10.01 -3.53 -11.27
N THR A 278 10.46 -4.52 -10.49
CA THR A 278 11.66 -4.44 -9.65
C THR A 278 12.91 -4.10 -10.46
N VAL A 279 13.07 -4.66 -11.66
CA VAL A 279 14.19 -4.29 -12.56
C VAL A 279 14.09 -2.82 -12.97
N GLY A 280 12.89 -2.33 -13.24
CA GLY A 280 12.64 -0.92 -13.58
C GLY A 280 12.99 0.01 -12.42
N ASP A 281 12.54 -0.30 -11.21
CA ASP A 281 12.81 0.48 -10.01
C ASP A 281 14.29 0.53 -9.65
N ILE A 282 14.98 -0.62 -9.70
CA ILE A 282 16.43 -0.69 -9.47
C ILE A 282 17.17 0.15 -10.51
N SER A 283 16.81 0.03 -11.80
CA SER A 283 17.42 0.82 -12.86
C SER A 283 17.15 2.31 -12.68
N GLY A 284 15.93 2.69 -12.31
CA GLY A 284 15.57 4.09 -12.04
C GLY A 284 16.38 4.70 -10.89
N ILE A 285 16.64 3.94 -9.83
CA ILE A 285 17.42 4.39 -8.68
C ILE A 285 18.92 4.42 -9.02
N THR A 286 19.45 3.40 -9.69
CA THR A 286 20.88 3.32 -9.99
C THR A 286 21.30 4.29 -11.09
N GLU A 287 20.55 4.39 -12.17
CA GLU A 287 20.83 5.28 -13.30
C GLU A 287 20.41 6.73 -12.97
N GLY A 288 19.19 6.93 -12.48
CA GLY A 288 18.63 8.26 -12.19
C GLY A 288 19.15 8.88 -10.90
N GLY A 289 19.38 8.07 -9.86
CA GLY A 289 19.78 8.55 -8.54
C GLY A 289 21.29 8.52 -8.30
N LEU A 290 21.99 7.48 -8.79
CA LEU A 290 23.41 7.26 -8.53
C LEU A 290 24.29 7.50 -9.76
N GLY A 291 23.71 7.71 -10.94
CA GLY A 291 24.46 7.88 -12.21
C GLY A 291 25.31 6.67 -12.59
N ARG A 292 24.89 5.46 -12.18
CA ARG A 292 25.57 4.19 -12.46
C ARG A 292 24.63 3.29 -13.24
N GLU A 293 25.17 2.48 -14.16
CA GLU A 293 24.39 1.42 -14.79
C GLU A 293 23.99 0.36 -13.74
N ALA A 294 22.76 -0.14 -13.83
CA ALA A 294 22.29 -1.25 -13.02
C ALA A 294 23.00 -2.54 -13.49
N THR A 295 23.93 -3.05 -12.70
CA THR A 295 24.71 -4.27 -13.00
C THR A 295 24.14 -5.48 -12.27
#